data_19b3fc24c70aed9fd6e4591d290f49ca
#
_entry.id   19b3fc24c70aed9fd6e4591d290f49ca
#
_cell.length_a   1.000
_cell.length_b   1.000
_cell.length_c   1.000
_cell.angle_alpha   90.00
_cell.angle_beta   90.00
_cell.angle_gamma   90.00
#
_symmetry.space_group_name_H-M   'P 1'
#
loop_
_entity.id
_entity.type
_entity.pdbx_description
1 polymer ?
#
loop_
_entity_poly.entity_id
_entity_poly.type
_entity_poly.pdbx_seq_one_letter_code
_entity_poly.pdbx_strand_id
1 'polypeptide(L)'
;MNQELAGSLDLKETLQNALETIIKRINAQAANIFLIEEKKQVFQCIASKYQAYLEDYEIPLTQGVMGRAALGKKCIRVGDVRKDVREIAEFYFDLDNKTNFTTYSVLCSPLIAANDCIGVIHCLNKKTNDKLFIEDDRKLLETLSAPAALAIRNAKMAKEMLSLIHI
;
A
#
# COMPACT_ATOMS: atom_id res chain seq x y z
N MET A 1 -14.94 -3.37 -2.89
CA MET A 1 -14.15 -2.52 -3.71
C MET A 1 -14.95 -1.86 -4.79
N ASN A 2 -14.50 -0.77 -5.19
CA ASN A 2 -15.06 -0.09 -6.29
C ASN A 2 -14.59 -0.72 -7.59
N GLN A 3 -15.44 -1.55 -8.18
CA GLN A 3 -15.07 -2.30 -9.37
C GLN A 3 -14.69 -1.39 -10.54
N GLU A 4 -15.36 -0.24 -10.69
CA GLU A 4 -15.03 0.69 -11.77
C GLU A 4 -13.66 1.30 -11.58
N LEU A 5 -13.30 1.66 -10.35
CA LEU A 5 -11.97 2.18 -10.06
C LEU A 5 -10.90 1.13 -10.28
N ALA A 6 -11.07 -0.06 -9.67
CA ALA A 6 -10.13 -1.16 -9.82
C ALA A 6 -10.10 -1.72 -11.22
N GLY A 7 -11.21 -1.61 -11.95
CA GLY A 7 -11.31 -2.09 -13.32
C GLY A 7 -10.72 -1.14 -14.35
N SER A 8 -10.37 0.10 -13.98
CA SER A 8 -9.75 1.04 -14.89
C SER A 8 -8.38 0.52 -15.35
N LEU A 9 -8.26 0.25 -16.65
CA LEU A 9 -7.00 -0.26 -17.21
C LEU A 9 -5.88 0.77 -17.04
N ASP A 10 -6.16 2.03 -17.31
CA ASP A 10 -5.17 3.11 -17.18
C ASP A 10 -4.68 3.24 -15.74
N LEU A 11 -5.58 3.17 -14.77
CA LEU A 11 -5.20 3.23 -13.36
C LEU A 11 -4.36 2.03 -12.97
N LYS A 12 -4.76 0.82 -13.35
CA LYS A 12 -3.99 -0.40 -13.06
C LYS A 12 -2.60 -0.33 -13.64
N GLU A 13 -2.46 0.08 -14.90
CA GLU A 13 -1.16 0.22 -15.55
C GLU A 13 -0.30 1.27 -14.85
N THR A 14 -0.88 2.41 -14.52
CA THR A 14 -0.18 3.48 -13.80
C THR A 14 0.34 2.98 -12.46
N LEU A 15 -0.48 2.27 -11.69
CA LEU A 15 -0.08 1.77 -10.38
C LEU A 15 0.93 0.64 -10.46
N GLN A 16 0.80 -0.26 -11.45
CA GLN A 16 1.81 -1.31 -11.66
C GLN A 16 3.15 -0.71 -12.04
N ASN A 17 3.16 0.29 -12.90
CA ASN A 17 4.39 1.00 -13.28
C ASN A 17 5.00 1.73 -12.07
N ALA A 18 4.17 2.32 -11.22
CA ALA A 18 4.63 2.96 -9.99
C ALA A 18 5.29 1.94 -9.05
N LEU A 19 4.66 0.78 -8.86
CA LEU A 19 5.22 -0.29 -8.03
C LEU A 19 6.55 -0.80 -8.58
N GLU A 20 6.65 -0.97 -9.88
CA GLU A 20 7.89 -1.42 -10.52
C GLU A 20 9.03 -0.42 -10.27
N THR A 21 8.76 0.86 -10.44
CA THR A 21 9.73 1.93 -10.15
C THR A 21 10.13 1.94 -8.68
N ILE A 22 9.16 1.83 -7.78
CA ILE A 22 9.39 1.82 -6.34
C ILE A 22 10.26 0.63 -5.93
N ILE A 23 9.93 -0.56 -6.39
CA ILE A 23 10.68 -1.78 -6.08
C ILE A 23 12.13 -1.64 -6.54
N LYS A 24 12.34 -1.13 -7.74
CA LYS A 24 13.66 -0.95 -8.32
C LYS A 24 14.48 0.10 -7.59
N ARG A 25 13.88 1.27 -7.34
CA ARG A 25 14.56 2.42 -6.75
C ARG A 25 14.86 2.22 -5.27
N ILE A 26 13.93 1.60 -4.54
CA ILE A 26 14.08 1.36 -3.10
C ILE A 26 14.81 0.05 -2.84
N ASN A 27 14.86 -0.83 -3.84
CA ASN A 27 15.46 -2.14 -3.72
C ASN A 27 14.70 -3.02 -2.70
N ALA A 28 13.39 -3.12 -2.90
CA ALA A 28 12.52 -3.97 -2.10
C ALA A 28 12.23 -5.27 -2.86
N GLN A 29 11.89 -6.33 -2.12
CA GLN A 29 11.53 -7.61 -2.72
C GLN A 29 10.14 -7.58 -3.34
N ALA A 30 9.20 -6.91 -2.70
CA ALA A 30 7.82 -6.81 -3.14
C ALA A 30 7.21 -5.48 -2.71
N ALA A 31 6.11 -5.10 -3.36
CA ALA A 31 5.34 -3.94 -2.94
C ALA A 31 3.89 -4.09 -3.39
N ASN A 32 3.00 -3.42 -2.68
CA ASN A 32 1.58 -3.39 -3.01
C ASN A 32 0.98 -2.05 -2.62
N ILE A 33 -0.18 -1.77 -3.20
CA ILE A 33 -0.96 -0.57 -2.91
C ILE A 33 -2.33 -1.01 -2.42
N PHE A 34 -2.70 -0.49 -1.25
CA PHE A 34 -4.02 -0.70 -0.70
C PHE A 34 -4.78 0.62 -0.69
N LEU A 35 -6.03 0.58 -1.13
CA LEU A 35 -6.96 1.71 -1.02
C LEU A 35 -7.78 1.59 0.25
N ILE A 36 -8.15 2.73 0.80
CA ILE A 36 -9.13 2.79 1.89
C ILE A 36 -10.53 2.74 1.29
N GLU A 37 -11.30 1.73 1.70
CA GLU A 37 -12.72 1.64 1.41
C GLU A 37 -13.47 2.10 2.66
N GLU A 38 -13.98 3.34 2.60
CA GLU A 38 -14.56 3.99 3.78
C GLU A 38 -15.84 3.32 4.28
N LYS A 39 -16.68 2.86 3.37
CA LYS A 39 -17.95 2.23 3.75
C LYS A 39 -17.74 0.96 4.58
N LYS A 40 -16.74 0.19 4.23
CA LYS A 40 -16.41 -1.05 4.93
C LYS A 40 -15.35 -0.88 6.02
N GLN A 41 -14.71 0.27 6.09
CA GLN A 41 -13.62 0.56 7.04
C GLN A 41 -12.48 -0.46 6.90
N VAL A 42 -12.08 -0.72 5.66
CA VAL A 42 -11.00 -1.66 5.34
C VAL A 42 -10.05 -1.09 4.31
N PHE A 43 -8.83 -1.64 4.29
CA PHE A 43 -7.92 -1.51 3.16
C PHE A 43 -8.21 -2.62 2.16
N GLN A 44 -8.21 -2.29 0.88
CA GLN A 44 -8.34 -3.24 -0.22
C GLN A 44 -7.17 -3.12 -1.17
N CYS A 45 -6.57 -4.26 -1.54
CA CYS A 45 -5.45 -4.25 -2.46
C CYS A 45 -5.91 -3.90 -3.87
N ILE A 46 -5.29 -2.88 -4.47
CA ILE A 46 -5.56 -2.47 -5.85
C ILE A 46 -4.44 -2.85 -6.80
N ALA A 47 -3.22 -2.98 -6.30
CA ALA A 47 -2.06 -3.37 -7.10
C ALA A 47 -1.04 -4.09 -6.23
N SER A 48 -0.39 -5.10 -6.81
CA SER A 48 0.61 -5.88 -6.10
C SER A 48 1.68 -6.35 -7.07
N LYS A 49 2.93 -6.34 -6.63
CA LYS A 49 4.08 -6.82 -7.40
C LYS A 49 4.91 -7.75 -6.52
N TYR A 50 5.10 -8.99 -7.00
CA TYR A 50 5.88 -10.05 -6.34
C TYR A 50 5.33 -10.56 -5.01
N GLN A 51 4.08 -10.23 -4.70
CA GLN A 51 3.33 -10.86 -3.62
C GLN A 51 1.95 -11.24 -4.17
N ALA A 52 1.66 -12.52 -4.21
CA ALA A 52 0.47 -13.05 -4.89
C ALA A 52 -0.78 -13.04 -3.99
N TYR A 53 -1.94 -13.15 -4.62
CA TYR A 53 -3.22 -13.44 -3.97
C TYR A 53 -3.73 -12.40 -2.97
N LEU A 54 -3.52 -11.11 -3.29
CA LEU A 54 -4.02 -10.04 -2.45
C LEU A 54 -5.30 -9.36 -2.97
N GLU A 55 -5.79 -9.73 -4.17
CA GLU A 55 -6.87 -9.02 -4.85
C GLU A 55 -8.14 -8.87 -4.01
N ASP A 56 -8.53 -9.92 -3.28
CA ASP A 56 -9.73 -9.91 -2.46
C ASP A 56 -9.43 -9.75 -0.97
N TYR A 57 -8.19 -9.39 -0.63
CA TYR A 57 -7.78 -9.30 0.74
C TYR A 57 -8.20 -7.96 1.34
N GLU A 58 -9.04 -8.03 2.38
CA GLU A 58 -9.50 -6.85 3.12
C GLU A 58 -8.85 -6.84 4.49
N ILE A 59 -8.28 -5.69 4.86
CA ILE A 59 -7.59 -5.51 6.13
C ILE A 59 -8.28 -4.36 6.87
N PRO A 60 -8.73 -4.55 8.12
CA PRO A 60 -9.33 -3.47 8.89
C PRO A 60 -8.41 -2.25 9.00
N LEU A 61 -8.97 -1.05 8.91
CA LEU A 61 -8.20 0.20 8.94
C LEU A 61 -7.39 0.41 10.22
N THR A 62 -7.78 -0.25 11.29
CA THR A 62 -7.11 -0.13 12.59
C THR A 62 -5.94 -1.08 12.75
N GLN A 63 -5.68 -1.93 11.75
CA GLN A 63 -4.74 -3.05 11.93
C GLN A 63 -3.35 -2.75 11.44
N GLY A 64 -2.37 -3.10 12.26
CA GLY A 64 -0.96 -3.21 11.87
C GLY A 64 -0.28 -1.91 11.49
N VAL A 65 0.78 -2.07 10.73
CA VAL A 65 1.62 -0.98 10.24
C VAL A 65 0.83 -0.07 9.30
N MET A 66 -0.02 -0.65 8.46
CA MET A 66 -0.83 0.12 7.51
C MET A 66 -1.81 1.04 8.25
N GLY A 67 -2.46 0.53 9.29
CA GLY A 67 -3.36 1.34 10.11
C GLY A 67 -2.65 2.51 10.78
N ARG A 68 -1.45 2.26 11.30
CA ARG A 68 -0.63 3.30 11.93
C ARG A 68 -0.18 4.35 10.92
N ALA A 69 0.25 3.92 9.73
CA ALA A 69 0.69 4.85 8.69
C ALA A 69 -0.47 5.74 8.22
N ALA A 70 -1.64 5.16 8.01
CA ALA A 70 -2.82 5.90 7.57
C ALA A 70 -3.32 6.87 8.63
N LEU A 71 -3.46 6.43 9.87
CA LEU A 71 -3.96 7.26 10.96
C LEU A 71 -3.00 8.40 11.28
N GLY A 72 -1.72 8.11 11.36
CA GLY A 72 -0.69 9.10 11.68
C GLY A 72 -0.26 9.94 10.49
N LYS A 73 -0.67 9.58 9.29
CA LYS A 73 -0.24 10.21 8.03
C LYS A 73 1.28 10.30 7.92
N LYS A 74 1.95 9.24 8.36
CA LYS A 74 3.41 9.15 8.40
C LYS A 74 3.88 7.83 7.81
N CYS A 75 5.02 7.87 7.13
CA CYS A 75 5.72 6.67 6.72
C CYS A 75 6.27 5.93 7.94
N ILE A 76 6.09 4.62 7.98
CA ILE A 76 6.52 3.77 9.08
C ILE A 76 7.50 2.72 8.58
N ARG A 77 8.62 2.55 9.29
CA ARG A 77 9.61 1.52 9.04
C ARG A 77 9.57 0.48 10.15
N VAL A 78 9.57 -0.79 9.76
CA VAL A 78 9.72 -1.90 10.72
C VAL A 78 10.94 -2.70 10.31
N GLY A 79 11.89 -2.88 11.22
CA GLY A 79 13.15 -3.56 10.93
C GLY A 79 13.01 -5.06 10.81
N ASP A 80 12.30 -5.68 11.77
CA ASP A 80 12.00 -7.11 11.74
C ASP A 80 10.61 -7.30 12.33
N VAL A 81 9.65 -7.64 11.49
CA VAL A 81 8.25 -7.79 11.91
C VAL A 81 8.06 -8.87 12.97
N ARG A 82 8.96 -9.85 13.03
CA ARG A 82 8.87 -10.96 14.00
C ARG A 82 9.35 -10.56 15.37
N LYS A 83 10.12 -9.49 15.47
CA LYS A 83 10.65 -8.94 16.72
C LYS A 83 9.89 -7.72 17.19
N ASP A 84 8.86 -7.31 16.46
CA ASP A 84 8.05 -6.15 16.79
C ASP A 84 6.96 -6.53 17.81
N VAL A 85 6.09 -5.58 18.14
CA VAL A 85 4.97 -5.85 19.05
C VAL A 85 4.11 -6.99 18.51
N ARG A 86 3.48 -7.71 19.43
CA ARG A 86 2.76 -8.94 19.11
C ARG A 86 1.74 -8.78 17.98
N GLU A 87 0.98 -7.70 18.00
CA GLU A 87 -0.07 -7.45 17.00
C GLU A 87 0.53 -7.34 15.59
N ILE A 88 1.69 -6.72 15.46
CA ILE A 88 2.38 -6.58 14.17
C ILE A 88 2.91 -7.93 13.71
N ALA A 89 3.56 -8.68 14.62
CA ALA A 89 4.09 -10.00 14.28
C ALA A 89 2.99 -10.95 13.85
N GLU A 90 1.89 -11.02 14.59
CA GLU A 90 0.75 -11.89 14.26
C GLU A 90 0.13 -11.51 12.92
N PHE A 91 0.00 -10.23 12.63
CA PHE A 91 -0.53 -9.76 11.35
C PHE A 91 0.31 -10.28 10.18
N TYR A 92 1.62 -10.15 10.26
CA TYR A 92 2.50 -10.59 9.16
C TYR A 92 2.62 -12.10 9.06
N PHE A 93 2.56 -12.83 10.17
CA PHE A 93 2.48 -14.29 10.12
C PHE A 93 1.23 -14.74 9.36
N ASP A 94 0.09 -14.13 9.66
CA ASP A 94 -1.17 -14.47 8.99
C ASP A 94 -1.12 -14.11 7.50
N LEU A 95 -0.65 -12.92 7.17
CA LEU A 95 -0.52 -12.45 5.80
C LEU A 95 0.45 -13.36 5.01
N ASP A 96 1.58 -13.69 5.59
CA ASP A 96 2.60 -14.53 4.95
C ASP A 96 2.06 -15.94 4.66
N ASN A 97 1.30 -16.50 5.59
CA ASN A 97 0.67 -17.81 5.38
C ASN A 97 -0.31 -17.77 4.20
N LYS A 98 -1.08 -16.69 4.07
CA LYS A 98 -2.07 -16.54 3.00
C LYS A 98 -1.44 -16.28 1.65
N THR A 99 -0.29 -15.61 1.61
CA THR A 99 0.35 -15.18 0.37
C THR A 99 1.55 -16.04 -0.02
N ASN A 100 1.90 -17.03 0.78
CA ASN A 100 3.09 -17.85 0.59
C ASN A 100 4.37 -16.99 0.43
N PHE A 101 4.50 -16.00 1.27
CA PHE A 101 5.58 -15.03 1.29
C PHE A 101 6.18 -14.99 2.69
N THR A 102 7.42 -14.56 2.84
CA THR A 102 8.03 -14.37 4.17
C THR A 102 8.43 -12.91 4.33
N THR A 103 7.77 -12.21 5.25
CA THR A 103 8.05 -10.80 5.52
C THR A 103 9.07 -10.67 6.65
N TYR A 104 10.10 -9.89 6.41
CA TYR A 104 11.12 -9.51 7.40
C TYR A 104 11.00 -8.03 7.76
N SER A 105 11.22 -7.15 6.79
CA SER A 105 11.19 -5.71 7.00
C SER A 105 10.08 -5.07 6.18
N VAL A 106 9.58 -3.95 6.67
CA VAL A 106 8.45 -3.24 6.05
C VAL A 106 8.73 -1.75 6.02
N LEU A 107 8.36 -1.14 4.90
CA LEU A 107 8.29 0.31 4.77
C LEU A 107 6.90 0.64 4.21
N CYS A 108 6.11 1.37 4.99
CA CYS A 108 4.72 1.68 4.62
C CYS A 108 4.51 3.18 4.61
N SER A 109 4.11 3.72 3.46
CA SER A 109 3.86 5.15 3.29
C SER A 109 2.39 5.40 3.02
N PRO A 110 1.75 6.37 3.70
CA PRO A 110 0.39 6.74 3.38
C PRO A 110 0.34 7.46 2.03
N LEU A 111 -0.75 7.25 1.30
CA LEU A 111 -1.07 7.98 0.08
C LEU A 111 -1.95 9.15 0.47
N ILE A 112 -1.42 10.35 0.40
CA ILE A 112 -2.11 11.56 0.83
C ILE A 112 -2.52 12.37 -0.40
N ALA A 113 -3.79 12.70 -0.47
CA ALA A 113 -4.34 13.59 -1.50
C ALA A 113 -5.31 14.56 -0.85
N ALA A 114 -5.13 15.86 -1.09
CA ALA A 114 -5.96 16.91 -0.51
C ALA A 114 -6.07 16.78 1.04
N ASN A 115 -4.95 16.48 1.70
CA ASN A 115 -4.81 16.30 3.14
C ASN A 115 -5.47 15.04 3.71
N ASP A 116 -6.08 14.20 2.87
CA ASP A 116 -6.69 12.95 3.32
C ASP A 116 -5.85 11.76 2.94
N CYS A 117 -5.81 10.76 3.82
CA CYS A 117 -5.20 9.48 3.50
C CYS A 117 -6.20 8.65 2.71
N ILE A 118 -5.84 8.31 1.48
CA ILE A 118 -6.70 7.53 0.58
C ILE A 118 -6.25 6.08 0.43
N GLY A 119 -5.10 5.75 0.97
CA GLY A 119 -4.54 4.42 0.91
C GLY A 119 -3.12 4.40 1.43
N VAL A 120 -2.43 3.28 1.21
CA VAL A 120 -1.02 3.12 1.58
C VAL A 120 -0.26 2.38 0.49
N ILE A 121 1.04 2.67 0.39
CA ILE A 121 2.00 1.83 -0.33
C ILE A 121 2.81 1.07 0.71
N HIS A 122 2.91 -0.23 0.49
CA HIS A 122 3.47 -1.18 1.43
C HIS A 122 4.63 -1.90 0.75
N CYS A 123 5.87 -1.60 1.15
CA CYS A 123 7.08 -2.22 0.63
C CYS A 123 7.56 -3.29 1.60
N LEU A 124 7.95 -4.43 1.06
CA LEU A 124 8.33 -5.62 1.85
C LEU A 124 9.75 -6.04 1.52
N ASN A 125 10.53 -6.23 2.55
CA ASN A 125 11.88 -6.80 2.52
C ASN A 125 12.88 -5.99 1.70
N LYS A 126 13.66 -5.19 2.39
CA LYS A 126 14.82 -4.53 1.80
C LYS A 126 15.82 -5.59 1.33
N LYS A 127 16.26 -5.49 0.09
CA LYS A 127 17.16 -6.46 -0.52
C LYS A 127 18.63 -6.13 -0.24
N THR A 128 18.97 -6.01 1.04
CA THR A 128 20.32 -5.83 1.53
C THR A 128 20.62 -6.92 2.55
N ASN A 129 21.89 -7.07 2.92
CA ASN A 129 22.29 -8.13 3.87
C ASN A 129 21.58 -8.00 5.21
N ASP A 130 21.41 -6.77 5.71
CA ASP A 130 20.75 -6.51 6.98
C ASP A 130 19.22 -6.46 6.87
N LYS A 131 18.69 -6.40 5.65
CA LYS A 131 17.25 -6.32 5.35
C LYS A 131 16.56 -5.10 5.96
N LEU A 132 17.30 -4.02 6.24
CA LEU A 132 16.74 -2.84 6.88
C LEU A 132 16.49 -1.71 5.87
N PHE A 133 15.27 -1.19 5.84
CA PHE A 133 14.98 0.08 5.18
C PHE A 133 15.61 1.20 5.99
N ILE A 134 16.17 2.19 5.30
CA ILE A 134 16.84 3.34 5.93
C ILE A 134 16.02 4.61 5.73
N GLU A 135 16.43 5.70 6.38
CA GLU A 135 15.74 6.98 6.30
C GLU A 135 15.65 7.52 4.85
N ASP A 136 16.69 7.30 4.05
CA ASP A 136 16.66 7.69 2.64
C ASP A 136 15.59 6.93 1.86
N ASP A 137 15.35 5.67 2.19
CA ASP A 137 14.27 4.88 1.60
C ASP A 137 12.91 5.48 1.92
N ARG A 138 12.72 5.93 3.16
CA ARG A 138 11.49 6.58 3.60
C ARG A 138 11.22 7.85 2.76
N LYS A 139 12.22 8.70 2.65
CA LYS A 139 12.10 9.94 1.87
C LYS A 139 11.81 9.65 0.41
N LEU A 140 12.49 8.66 -0.15
CA LEU A 140 12.32 8.28 -1.55
C LEU A 140 10.93 7.73 -1.79
N LEU A 141 10.42 6.87 -0.90
CA LEU A 141 9.08 6.32 -1.02
C LEU A 141 8.01 7.42 -0.97
N GLU A 142 8.14 8.37 -0.06
CA GLU A 142 7.21 9.50 0.00
C GLU A 142 7.16 10.27 -1.32
N THR A 143 8.32 10.51 -1.92
CA THR A 143 8.40 11.18 -3.23
C THR A 143 7.78 10.34 -4.34
N LEU A 144 8.12 9.06 -4.40
CA LEU A 144 7.63 8.16 -5.44
C LEU A 144 6.14 7.82 -5.30
N SER A 145 5.58 8.02 -4.11
CA SER A 145 4.16 7.76 -3.84
C SER A 145 3.23 8.85 -4.37
N ALA A 146 3.73 10.06 -4.54
CA ALA A 146 2.90 11.20 -4.92
C ALA A 146 2.15 11.01 -6.26
N PRO A 147 2.80 10.54 -7.34
CA PRO A 147 2.07 10.29 -8.58
C PRO A 147 0.97 9.23 -8.45
N ALA A 148 1.20 8.19 -7.65
CA ALA A 148 0.18 7.17 -7.40
C ALA A 148 -1.03 7.75 -6.67
N ALA A 149 -0.79 8.54 -5.62
CA ALA A 149 -1.86 9.21 -4.89
C ALA A 149 -2.69 10.10 -5.80
N LEU A 150 -2.04 10.87 -6.67
CA LEU A 150 -2.72 11.75 -7.61
C LEU A 150 -3.55 10.96 -8.61
N ALA A 151 -3.01 9.88 -9.17
CA ALA A 151 -3.71 9.03 -10.13
C ALA A 151 -4.98 8.41 -9.51
N ILE A 152 -4.87 7.94 -8.28
CA ILE A 152 -6.01 7.36 -7.56
C ILE A 152 -7.07 8.42 -7.28
N ARG A 153 -6.67 9.59 -6.81
CA ARG A 153 -7.59 10.69 -6.56
C ARG A 153 -8.34 11.11 -7.82
N ASN A 154 -7.61 11.26 -8.93
CA ASN A 154 -8.21 11.65 -10.21
C ASN A 154 -9.23 10.61 -10.69
N ALA A 155 -8.92 9.32 -10.55
CA ALA A 155 -9.83 8.25 -10.92
C ALA A 155 -11.10 8.26 -10.05
N LYS A 156 -10.96 8.48 -8.74
CA LYS A 156 -12.10 8.60 -7.83
C LYS A 156 -12.98 9.78 -8.18
N MET A 157 -12.40 10.93 -8.46
CA MET A 157 -13.14 12.14 -8.84
C MET A 157 -13.89 11.94 -10.14
N ALA A 158 -13.27 11.33 -11.16
CA ALA A 158 -13.91 11.04 -12.43
C ALA A 158 -15.11 10.11 -12.24
N LYS A 159 -15.00 9.12 -11.38
CA LYS A 159 -16.10 8.22 -11.07
C LYS A 159 -17.25 8.93 -10.37
N GLU A 160 -16.96 9.80 -9.40
CA GLU A 160 -17.97 10.57 -8.71
C GLU A 160 -18.73 11.49 -9.67
N MET A 161 -18.02 12.12 -10.61
CA MET A 161 -18.64 12.95 -11.65
C MET A 161 -19.56 12.13 -12.54
N LEU A 162 -19.15 10.95 -12.97
CA LEU A 162 -20.00 10.06 -13.78
C LEU A 162 -21.26 9.66 -13.02
N SER A 163 -21.14 9.39 -11.73
CA SER A 163 -22.29 9.07 -10.89
C SER A 163 -23.30 10.22 -10.84
N LEU A 164 -22.81 11.46 -10.75
CA LEU A 164 -23.66 12.64 -10.74
C LEU A 164 -24.37 12.85 -12.08
N ILE A 165 -23.69 12.57 -13.20
CA ILE A 165 -24.26 12.72 -14.53
C ILE A 165 -25.39 11.73 -14.78
N HIS A 166 -25.32 10.53 -14.20
CA HIS A 166 -26.30 9.48 -14.42
C HIS A 166 -27.47 9.49 -13.42
N ILE A 167 -27.52 10.44 -12.54
CA ILE A 167 -28.68 10.65 -11.69
C ILE A 167 -29.75 11.41 -12.49
#